data_34bf030478f65205480c5072978cb4d7
#
_entry.id   34bf030478f65205480c5072978cb4d7
#
_cell.length_a   1.000
_cell.length_b   1.000
_cell.length_c   1.000
_cell.angle_alpha   90.00
_cell.angle_beta   90.00
_cell.angle_gamma   90.00
#
_symmetry.space_group_name_H-M   'P 1'
#
loop_
_entity.id
_entity.type
_entity.pdbx_description
1 polymer ?
#
loop_
_entity_poly.entity_id
_entity_poly.type
_entity_poly.pdbx_seq_one_letter_code
_entity_poly.pdbx_strand_id
1 'polypeptide(L)'
;MKKLIFYLFAGLLFTACGENEDSDKGIQESLPGSQTLISTMDFYFPRNPNEEREFIELSYDKQHRLIRYKETNTDERGNPSEEILSYEYGDGIVTITSSTDPEYLITVHLNKAGYAVRVEDALDGNSEYTYDEENRLIRYKEGDEQEEYIWKNGNMVESRYTDSEGYHSTTRYTYYNTENKENIDIVTERMGGLPELEFAGLLGIQCKNLVHTETSDYDAAYKDNYEWEYDLNADGYVTKAVALQPDETGTDDNPRTVEIQHTLVQ
;
A
#
# COMPACT_ATOMS: atom_id res chain seq x y z
N MET A 1 -7.95 28.93 -56.46
CA MET A 1 -8.55 27.62 -56.74
C MET A 1 -7.57 26.56 -56.29
N LYS A 2 -7.72 26.01 -55.11
CA LYS A 2 -6.96 24.85 -54.62
C LYS A 2 -7.97 23.81 -54.17
N LYS A 3 -7.95 22.64 -54.81
CA LYS A 3 -8.84 21.52 -54.58
C LYS A 3 -8.43 20.79 -53.31
N LEU A 4 -9.39 20.63 -52.41
CA LEU A 4 -9.31 19.78 -51.21
C LEU A 4 -9.66 18.34 -51.63
N ILE A 5 -8.78 17.40 -51.40
CA ILE A 5 -9.00 15.96 -51.62
C ILE A 5 -9.36 15.34 -50.27
N PHE A 6 -10.61 14.87 -50.18
CA PHE A 6 -11.10 14.05 -49.05
C PHE A 6 -10.72 12.58 -49.34
N TYR A 7 -9.96 11.97 -48.42
CA TYR A 7 -9.81 10.51 -48.37
C TYR A 7 -10.90 9.93 -47.47
N LEU A 8 -11.80 9.18 -48.08
CA LEU A 8 -12.81 8.38 -47.43
C LEU A 8 -12.15 7.03 -47.06
N PHE A 9 -11.97 6.75 -45.80
CA PHE A 9 -11.59 5.41 -45.33
C PHE A 9 -12.87 4.61 -45.04
N ALA A 10 -13.14 3.64 -45.92
CA ALA A 10 -14.21 2.67 -45.70
C ALA A 10 -13.79 1.64 -44.64
N GLY A 11 -14.46 1.65 -43.48
CA GLY A 11 -14.31 0.64 -42.46
C GLY A 11 -15.03 -0.64 -42.87
N LEU A 12 -14.30 -1.72 -42.96
CA LEU A 12 -14.83 -3.09 -43.10
C LEU A 12 -15.32 -3.58 -41.74
N LEU A 13 -16.63 -3.71 -41.62
CA LEU A 13 -17.29 -4.41 -40.52
C LEU A 13 -17.14 -5.93 -40.76
N PHE A 14 -16.34 -6.60 -39.96
CA PHE A 14 -16.41 -8.05 -39.83
C PHE A 14 -17.35 -8.37 -38.67
N THR A 15 -18.56 -8.79 -38.97
CA THR A 15 -19.42 -9.51 -38.06
C THR A 15 -18.98 -10.96 -38.03
N ALA A 16 -18.36 -11.41 -36.99
CA ALA A 16 -18.21 -12.82 -36.68
C ALA A 16 -19.07 -13.11 -35.44
N CYS A 17 -20.23 -13.71 -35.64
CA CYS A 17 -20.92 -14.48 -34.63
C CYS A 17 -20.12 -15.77 -34.40
N GLY A 18 -19.71 -16.00 -33.16
CA GLY A 18 -19.18 -17.26 -32.66
C GLY A 18 -19.60 -17.37 -31.21
N GLU A 19 -20.48 -18.35 -30.99
CA GLU A 19 -21.05 -18.69 -29.68
C GLU A 19 -19.99 -19.35 -28.80
N ASN A 20 -20.10 -19.03 -27.49
CA ASN A 20 -19.77 -19.83 -26.30
C ASN A 20 -18.34 -20.29 -26.06
N GLU A 21 -17.74 -19.75 -25.04
CA GLU A 21 -17.49 -20.53 -23.80
C GLU A 21 -17.08 -19.54 -22.69
N ASP A 22 -17.90 -19.51 -21.65
CA ASP A 22 -17.57 -18.92 -20.35
C ASP A 22 -16.33 -19.63 -19.79
N SER A 23 -15.20 -18.98 -19.89
CA SER A 23 -14.08 -19.21 -19.00
C SER A 23 -13.79 -17.89 -18.31
N ASP A 24 -14.34 -17.75 -17.12
CA ASP A 24 -14.02 -16.73 -16.14
C ASP A 24 -12.52 -16.86 -15.80
N LYS A 25 -11.67 -16.26 -16.65
CA LYS A 25 -10.26 -16.08 -16.33
C LYS A 25 -10.18 -14.80 -15.53
N GLY A 26 -9.88 -14.95 -14.26
CA GLY A 26 -9.57 -13.86 -13.33
C GLY A 26 -8.64 -12.84 -13.99
N ILE A 27 -9.15 -11.65 -14.19
CA ILE A 27 -8.46 -10.60 -14.93
C ILE A 27 -7.68 -9.78 -13.93
N GLN A 28 -6.43 -10.17 -13.71
CA GLN A 28 -5.40 -9.16 -13.57
C GLN A 28 -4.82 -8.99 -14.97
N GLU A 29 -5.26 -7.97 -15.71
CA GLU A 29 -4.58 -7.61 -16.95
C GLU A 29 -3.14 -7.28 -16.62
N SER A 30 -2.22 -8.08 -17.14
CA SER A 30 -0.79 -7.80 -17.06
C SER A 30 -0.53 -6.38 -17.57
N LEU A 31 -0.02 -5.50 -16.75
CA LEU A 31 0.48 -4.19 -17.19
C LEU A 31 1.56 -4.44 -18.25
N PRO A 32 1.39 -3.95 -19.48
CA PRO A 32 2.39 -4.13 -20.52
C PRO A 32 3.59 -3.23 -20.23
N GLY A 33 4.74 -3.83 -19.97
CA GLY A 33 6.01 -3.13 -19.84
C GLY A 33 6.74 -3.43 -18.53
N SER A 34 7.94 -2.92 -18.43
CA SER A 34 8.72 -2.95 -17.20
C SER A 34 8.17 -1.94 -16.19
N GLN A 35 8.08 -2.32 -14.93
CA GLN A 35 7.66 -1.45 -13.83
C GLN A 35 8.76 -1.36 -12.78
N THR A 36 8.98 -0.14 -12.28
CA THR A 36 9.87 0.12 -11.14
C THR A 36 9.07 -0.07 -9.87
N LEU A 37 9.51 -1.00 -9.01
CA LEU A 37 8.85 -1.36 -7.76
C LEU A 37 9.85 -1.26 -6.61
N ILE A 38 9.36 -0.99 -5.40
CA ILE A 38 10.17 -1.03 -4.18
C ILE A 38 10.70 -2.44 -4.00
N SER A 39 12.01 -2.59 -3.78
CA SER A 39 12.65 -3.88 -3.50
C SER A 39 13.13 -4.02 -2.07
N THR A 40 13.53 -2.91 -1.43
CA THR A 40 13.89 -2.90 -0.01
C THR A 40 13.45 -1.61 0.66
N MET A 41 13.14 -1.73 1.94
CA MET A 41 12.92 -0.60 2.85
C MET A 41 13.71 -0.85 4.14
N ASP A 42 14.43 0.15 4.60
CA ASP A 42 15.30 0.08 5.77
C ASP A 42 14.91 1.17 6.76
N PHE A 43 14.16 0.81 7.79
CA PHE A 43 13.68 1.72 8.82
C PHE A 43 14.64 1.72 10.01
N TYR A 44 15.07 2.89 10.42
CA TYR A 44 15.98 3.04 11.54
C TYR A 44 15.90 4.43 12.17
N PHE A 45 16.48 4.55 13.35
CA PHE A 45 16.72 5.81 14.01
C PHE A 45 18.19 6.21 13.85
N PRO A 46 18.53 7.37 13.27
CA PRO A 46 19.92 7.74 12.92
C PRO A 46 20.92 7.73 14.09
N ARG A 47 20.47 8.02 15.33
CA ARG A 47 21.35 7.96 16.51
C ARG A 47 21.64 6.55 16.98
N ASN A 48 20.69 5.63 16.75
CA ASN A 48 20.75 4.24 17.19
C ASN A 48 20.49 3.27 16.02
N PRO A 49 21.29 3.35 14.92
CA PRO A 49 20.95 2.67 13.67
C PRO A 49 20.98 1.12 13.73
N ASN A 50 21.42 0.55 14.85
CA ASN A 50 21.44 -0.89 15.09
C ASN A 50 20.43 -1.34 16.15
N GLU A 51 19.64 -0.42 16.68
CA GLU A 51 18.61 -0.67 17.66
C GLU A 51 17.28 -0.37 17.00
N GLU A 52 16.24 -1.18 17.25
CA GLU A 52 14.90 -1.02 16.67
C GLU A 52 14.90 -0.84 15.13
N ARG A 53 15.76 -1.58 14.45
CA ARG A 53 15.85 -1.53 13.00
C ARG A 53 14.93 -2.55 12.37
N GLU A 54 14.18 -2.12 11.38
CA GLU A 54 13.32 -2.97 10.56
C GLU A 54 13.82 -2.92 9.12
N PHE A 55 14.13 -4.08 8.55
CA PHE A 55 14.58 -4.20 7.17
C PHE A 55 13.65 -5.12 6.38
N ILE A 56 13.03 -4.59 5.35
CA ILE A 56 12.06 -5.28 4.49
C ILE A 56 12.65 -5.53 3.12
N GLU A 57 12.50 -6.77 2.62
CA GLU A 57 12.87 -7.20 1.27
C GLU A 57 11.63 -7.72 0.53
N LEU A 58 11.34 -7.16 -0.65
CA LEU A 58 10.19 -7.48 -1.47
C LEU A 58 10.62 -8.16 -2.78
N SER A 59 9.93 -9.24 -3.17
CA SER A 59 10.18 -9.95 -4.42
C SER A 59 8.89 -10.11 -5.21
N TYR A 60 8.97 -9.91 -6.54
CA TYR A 60 7.82 -9.88 -7.43
C TYR A 60 7.91 -10.92 -8.54
N ASP A 61 6.75 -11.36 -9.02
CA ASP A 61 6.66 -12.18 -10.24
C ASP A 61 6.66 -11.31 -11.51
N LYS A 62 6.59 -11.96 -12.68
CA LYS A 62 6.55 -11.27 -13.98
C LYS A 62 5.27 -10.48 -14.24
N GLN A 63 4.24 -10.67 -13.43
CA GLN A 63 3.00 -9.90 -13.42
C GLN A 63 3.05 -8.73 -12.43
N HIS A 64 4.22 -8.42 -11.88
CA HIS A 64 4.47 -7.35 -10.90
C HIS A 64 3.73 -7.55 -9.56
N ARG A 65 3.34 -8.80 -9.24
CA ARG A 65 2.68 -9.13 -7.98
C ARG A 65 3.72 -9.56 -6.95
N LEU A 66 3.54 -9.13 -5.71
CA LEU A 66 4.39 -9.52 -4.59
C LEU A 66 4.24 -11.04 -4.36
N ILE A 67 5.36 -11.77 -4.42
CA ILE A 67 5.39 -13.22 -4.15
C ILE A 67 6.13 -13.57 -2.87
N ARG A 68 6.93 -12.65 -2.35
CA ARG A 68 7.66 -12.83 -1.11
C ARG A 68 7.89 -11.49 -0.43
N TYR A 69 7.54 -11.45 0.84
CA TYR A 69 7.89 -10.42 1.80
C TYR A 69 8.85 -11.04 2.81
N LYS A 70 9.93 -10.35 3.12
CA LYS A 70 10.83 -10.75 4.18
C LYS A 70 11.13 -9.54 5.04
N GLU A 71 10.90 -9.70 6.33
CA GLU A 71 11.19 -8.70 7.34
C GLU A 71 12.29 -9.23 8.28
N THR A 72 13.21 -8.34 8.62
CA THR A 72 14.23 -8.58 9.63
C THR A 72 14.17 -7.46 10.65
N ASN A 73 13.71 -7.77 11.84
CA ASN A 73 13.63 -6.84 12.97
C ASN A 73 14.81 -7.01 13.89
N THR A 74 15.34 -5.91 14.40
CA THR A 74 16.39 -5.92 15.44
C THR A 74 15.83 -5.24 16.67
N ASP A 75 15.78 -5.97 17.79
CA ASP A 75 15.29 -5.43 19.07
C ASP A 75 16.28 -4.41 19.68
N GLU A 76 15.84 -3.71 20.75
CA GLU A 76 16.66 -2.74 21.52
C GLU A 76 17.97 -3.34 22.03
N ARG A 77 18.11 -4.66 22.08
CA ARG A 77 19.32 -5.37 22.53
C ARG A 77 20.20 -5.81 21.37
N GLY A 78 19.80 -5.49 20.12
CA GLY A 78 20.49 -5.88 18.90
C GLY A 78 20.27 -7.34 18.50
N ASN A 79 19.22 -8.03 19.00
CA ASN A 79 18.92 -9.40 18.60
C ASN A 79 18.04 -9.38 17.34
N PRO A 80 18.43 -10.05 16.26
CA PRO A 80 17.61 -10.13 15.06
C PRO A 80 16.49 -11.16 15.20
N SER A 81 15.33 -10.86 14.65
CA SER A 81 14.27 -11.80 14.30
C SER A 81 13.97 -11.70 12.82
N GLU A 82 13.50 -12.77 12.22
CA GLU A 82 13.17 -12.81 10.78
C GLU A 82 11.79 -13.41 10.58
N GLU A 83 11.00 -12.77 9.70
CA GLU A 83 9.75 -13.31 9.18
C GLU A 83 9.78 -13.35 7.66
N ILE A 84 9.23 -14.43 7.07
CA ILE A 84 9.15 -14.57 5.63
C ILE A 84 7.72 -15.00 5.28
N LEU A 85 7.03 -14.16 4.52
CA LEU A 85 5.71 -14.44 3.97
C LEU A 85 5.81 -14.79 2.49
N SER A 86 5.03 -15.76 2.08
CA SER A 86 4.90 -16.22 0.70
C SER A 86 3.47 -16.01 0.22
N TYR A 87 3.30 -15.49 -1.02
CA TYR A 87 2.02 -15.15 -1.62
C TYR A 87 1.73 -16.08 -2.80
N GLU A 88 0.61 -16.77 -2.74
CA GLU A 88 0.11 -17.63 -3.82
C GLU A 88 -1.19 -17.06 -4.37
N TYR A 89 -1.19 -16.69 -5.66
CA TYR A 89 -2.33 -16.09 -6.35
C TYR A 89 -3.15 -17.15 -7.06
N GLY A 90 -4.42 -17.29 -6.66
CA GLY A 90 -5.42 -18.16 -7.27
C GLY A 90 -6.50 -17.37 -8.00
N ASP A 91 -7.62 -18.05 -8.31
CA ASP A 91 -8.78 -17.45 -8.96
C ASP A 91 -9.60 -16.64 -7.94
N GLY A 92 -9.40 -15.31 -7.96
CA GLY A 92 -10.05 -14.37 -7.05
C GLY A 92 -9.61 -14.44 -5.60
N ILE A 93 -8.50 -15.14 -5.30
CA ILE A 93 -7.94 -15.25 -3.95
C ILE A 93 -6.42 -15.09 -3.95
N VAL A 94 -5.88 -14.63 -2.82
CA VAL A 94 -4.45 -14.71 -2.48
C VAL A 94 -4.33 -15.45 -1.16
N THR A 95 -3.42 -16.43 -1.12
CA THR A 95 -3.07 -17.14 0.12
C THR A 95 -1.71 -16.65 0.59
N ILE A 96 -1.62 -16.24 1.86
CA ILE A 96 -0.38 -15.78 2.49
C ILE A 96 -0.02 -16.76 3.59
N THR A 97 1.23 -17.24 3.58
CA THR A 97 1.77 -18.19 4.55
C THR A 97 3.11 -17.71 5.08
N SER A 98 3.38 -17.98 6.36
CA SER A 98 4.69 -17.72 6.98
C SER A 98 5.58 -18.97 6.93
N SER A 99 6.88 -18.77 6.71
CA SER A 99 7.87 -19.84 6.82
C SER A 99 8.34 -20.05 8.26
N THR A 100 8.09 -19.08 9.14
CA THR A 100 8.49 -19.09 10.55
C THR A 100 7.38 -19.57 11.47
N ASP A 101 6.13 -19.38 11.07
CA ASP A 101 4.92 -19.84 11.76
C ASP A 101 4.04 -20.71 10.84
N PRO A 102 4.02 -22.04 11.02
CA PRO A 102 3.20 -22.95 10.22
C PRO A 102 1.68 -22.79 10.44
N GLU A 103 1.24 -22.13 11.50
CA GLU A 103 -0.17 -21.84 11.79
C GLU A 103 -0.64 -20.54 11.14
N TYR A 104 0.30 -19.70 10.70
CA TYR A 104 0.00 -18.45 10.02
C TYR A 104 -0.53 -18.73 8.60
N LEU A 105 -1.80 -18.46 8.43
CA LEU A 105 -2.51 -18.65 7.16
C LEU A 105 -3.56 -17.55 7.01
N ILE A 106 -3.35 -16.70 6.01
CA ILE A 106 -4.31 -15.67 5.61
C ILE A 106 -4.86 -16.00 4.23
N THR A 107 -6.18 -15.94 4.08
CA THR A 107 -6.87 -16.06 2.80
C THR A 107 -7.53 -14.73 2.46
N VAL A 108 -7.08 -14.10 1.39
CA VAL A 108 -7.57 -12.81 0.90
C VAL A 108 -8.49 -13.04 -0.28
N HIS A 109 -9.76 -12.65 -0.18
CA HIS A 109 -10.73 -12.66 -1.27
C HIS A 109 -10.67 -11.35 -2.03
N LEU A 110 -10.56 -11.42 -3.35
CA LEU A 110 -10.40 -10.26 -4.22
C LEU A 110 -11.68 -9.89 -4.95
N ASN A 111 -11.91 -8.59 -5.18
CA ASN A 111 -12.91 -8.12 -6.13
C ASN A 111 -12.39 -8.26 -7.59
N LYS A 112 -13.24 -7.89 -8.56
CA LYS A 112 -12.87 -7.95 -10.00
C LYS A 112 -11.71 -7.03 -10.39
N ALA A 113 -11.41 -6.03 -9.59
CA ALA A 113 -10.28 -5.12 -9.81
C ALA A 113 -8.98 -5.64 -9.16
N GLY A 114 -9.02 -6.77 -8.44
CA GLY A 114 -7.87 -7.37 -7.78
C GLY A 114 -7.59 -6.86 -6.37
N TYR A 115 -8.52 -6.14 -5.75
CA TYR A 115 -8.36 -5.63 -4.38
C TYR A 115 -9.10 -6.48 -3.35
N ALA A 116 -8.54 -6.57 -2.15
CA ALA A 116 -9.09 -7.33 -1.03
C ALA A 116 -10.47 -6.83 -0.65
N VAL A 117 -11.47 -7.70 -0.55
CA VAL A 117 -12.80 -7.37 -0.02
C VAL A 117 -13.10 -8.07 1.27
N ARG A 118 -12.41 -9.18 1.53
CA ARG A 118 -12.50 -9.95 2.77
C ARG A 118 -11.19 -10.66 3.00
N VAL A 119 -10.77 -10.68 4.24
CA VAL A 119 -9.63 -11.46 4.72
C VAL A 119 -10.14 -12.45 5.75
N GLU A 120 -9.69 -13.69 5.65
CA GLU A 120 -9.86 -14.75 6.65
C GLU A 120 -8.47 -15.02 7.24
N ASP A 121 -8.27 -14.58 8.47
CA ASP A 121 -7.08 -14.86 9.25
C ASP A 121 -7.39 -15.98 10.25
N ALA A 122 -6.56 -17.01 10.25
CA ALA A 122 -6.76 -18.16 11.13
C ALA A 122 -6.53 -17.80 12.62
N LEU A 123 -5.76 -16.77 12.90
CA LEU A 123 -5.38 -16.36 14.26
C LEU A 123 -6.23 -15.18 14.76
N ASP A 124 -6.41 -14.14 13.95
CA ASP A 124 -6.98 -12.86 14.39
C ASP A 124 -8.43 -12.64 13.93
N GLY A 125 -8.94 -13.45 13.00
CA GLY A 125 -10.35 -13.39 12.59
C GLY A 125 -10.58 -12.92 11.17
N ASN A 126 -11.74 -12.27 10.93
CA ASN A 126 -12.13 -11.88 9.57
C ASN A 126 -12.26 -10.38 9.46
N SER A 127 -11.68 -9.82 8.39
CA SER A 127 -11.77 -8.41 8.06
C SER A 127 -12.52 -8.18 6.75
N GLU A 128 -13.19 -7.04 6.61
CA GLU A 128 -13.93 -6.62 5.43
C GLU A 128 -13.46 -5.25 4.95
N TYR A 129 -13.33 -5.11 3.62
CA TYR A 129 -12.84 -3.90 2.95
C TYR A 129 -13.89 -3.40 1.96
N THR A 130 -14.15 -2.10 1.96
CA THR A 130 -15.13 -1.46 1.08
C THR A 130 -14.46 -0.35 0.27
N TYR A 131 -14.74 -0.32 -1.02
CA TYR A 131 -14.17 0.63 -1.97
C TYR A 131 -15.26 1.49 -2.61
N ASP A 132 -14.88 2.68 -3.05
CA ASP A 132 -15.72 3.50 -3.92
C ASP A 132 -15.58 3.11 -5.40
N GLU A 133 -16.28 3.85 -6.28
CA GLU A 133 -16.28 3.61 -7.73
C GLU A 133 -14.91 3.83 -8.40
N GLU A 134 -13.98 4.53 -7.73
CA GLU A 134 -12.62 4.79 -8.19
C GLU A 134 -11.61 3.80 -7.58
N ASN A 135 -12.10 2.74 -6.92
CA ASN A 135 -11.30 1.73 -6.21
C ASN A 135 -10.42 2.28 -5.07
N ARG A 136 -10.84 3.37 -4.43
CA ARG A 136 -10.21 3.87 -3.22
C ARG A 136 -10.83 3.15 -2.03
N LEU A 137 -9.99 2.68 -1.11
CA LEU A 137 -10.46 2.10 0.15
C LEU A 137 -11.19 3.19 0.96
N ILE A 138 -12.46 2.96 1.29
CA ILE A 138 -13.27 3.92 2.07
C ILE A 138 -13.65 3.40 3.44
N ARG A 139 -13.53 2.10 3.68
CA ARG A 139 -13.80 1.51 4.99
C ARG A 139 -13.11 0.16 5.15
N TYR A 140 -12.57 -0.04 6.33
CA TYR A 140 -12.14 -1.30 6.91
C TYR A 140 -13.05 -1.66 8.08
N LYS A 141 -13.28 -2.95 8.32
CA LYS A 141 -14.00 -3.46 9.46
C LYS A 141 -13.49 -4.82 9.90
N GLU A 142 -13.30 -4.99 11.21
CA GLU A 142 -12.98 -6.26 11.86
C GLU A 142 -13.77 -6.37 13.18
N GLY A 143 -14.65 -7.36 13.27
CA GLY A 143 -15.55 -7.47 14.42
C GLY A 143 -16.37 -6.19 14.64
N ASP A 144 -16.17 -5.55 15.79
CA ASP A 144 -16.78 -4.27 16.17
C ASP A 144 -15.86 -3.06 15.89
N GLU A 145 -14.63 -3.30 15.48
CA GLU A 145 -13.68 -2.25 15.07
C GLU A 145 -13.90 -1.83 13.62
N GLN A 146 -13.72 -0.55 13.36
CA GLN A 146 -13.81 -0.01 12.02
C GLN A 146 -12.93 1.21 11.81
N GLU A 147 -12.50 1.39 10.56
CA GLU A 147 -11.85 2.61 10.11
C GLU A 147 -12.49 3.12 8.83
N GLU A 148 -12.77 4.43 8.76
CA GLU A 148 -13.31 5.11 7.59
C GLU A 148 -12.27 6.04 6.99
N TYR A 149 -12.15 6.04 5.66
CA TYR A 149 -11.16 6.83 4.91
C TYR A 149 -11.87 7.86 4.04
N ILE A 150 -11.47 9.12 4.18
CA ILE A 150 -12.04 10.25 3.46
C ILE A 150 -11.05 10.75 2.42
N TRP A 151 -11.48 10.74 1.16
CA TRP A 151 -10.67 11.08 0.01
C TRP A 151 -11.04 12.43 -0.59
N LYS A 152 -10.02 13.17 -1.04
CA LYS A 152 -10.20 14.44 -1.75
C LYS A 152 -9.06 14.65 -2.76
N ASN A 153 -9.40 14.96 -4.01
CA ASN A 153 -8.44 15.24 -5.10
C ASN A 153 -7.42 14.10 -5.33
N GLY A 154 -7.82 12.84 -5.11
CA GLY A 154 -6.97 11.67 -5.28
C GLY A 154 -6.06 11.35 -4.09
N ASN A 155 -6.24 12.01 -2.96
CA ASN A 155 -5.51 11.77 -1.72
C ASN A 155 -6.47 11.46 -0.56
N MET A 156 -6.08 10.56 0.33
CA MET A 156 -6.78 10.30 1.59
C MET A 156 -6.44 11.45 2.55
N VAL A 157 -7.43 12.27 2.90
CA VAL A 157 -7.21 13.47 3.73
C VAL A 157 -7.52 13.27 5.20
N GLU A 158 -8.27 12.21 5.54
CA GLU A 158 -8.62 11.89 6.92
C GLU A 158 -8.93 10.39 7.03
N SER A 159 -8.49 9.77 8.13
CA SER A 159 -9.02 8.49 8.59
C SER A 159 -9.68 8.65 9.96
N ARG A 160 -10.66 7.79 10.25
CA ARG A 160 -11.42 7.77 11.51
C ARG A 160 -11.54 6.36 11.99
N TYR A 161 -10.88 6.06 13.08
CA TYR A 161 -10.93 4.77 13.73
C TYR A 161 -11.96 4.78 14.88
N THR A 162 -12.64 3.64 15.06
CA THR A 162 -13.52 3.37 16.19
C THR A 162 -13.33 1.93 16.62
N ASP A 163 -13.08 1.70 17.90
CA ASP A 163 -12.98 0.36 18.49
C ASP A 163 -14.29 -0.15 19.11
N SER A 164 -14.26 -1.36 19.63
CA SER A 164 -15.38 -2.03 20.29
C SER A 164 -15.80 -1.39 21.62
N GLU A 165 -14.93 -0.61 22.26
CA GLU A 165 -15.17 0.10 23.53
C GLU A 165 -15.72 1.52 23.31
N GLY A 166 -15.81 1.96 22.04
CA GLY A 166 -16.26 3.30 21.65
C GLY A 166 -15.17 4.35 21.72
N TYR A 167 -13.92 3.93 21.75
CA TYR A 167 -12.79 4.82 21.57
C TYR A 167 -12.75 5.30 20.10
N HIS A 168 -12.39 6.57 19.91
CA HIS A 168 -12.30 7.19 18.60
C HIS A 168 -10.95 7.88 18.44
N SER A 169 -10.31 7.67 17.28
CA SER A 169 -9.19 8.48 16.85
C SER A 169 -9.43 9.05 15.45
N THR A 170 -8.78 10.16 15.15
CA THR A 170 -8.84 10.78 13.84
C THR A 170 -7.45 11.20 13.41
N THR A 171 -7.02 10.72 12.26
CA THR A 171 -5.76 11.13 11.63
C THR A 171 -6.05 11.97 10.40
N ARG A 172 -5.34 13.08 10.21
CA ARG A 172 -5.47 14.00 9.09
C ARG A 172 -4.16 14.16 8.37
N TYR A 173 -4.23 14.20 7.04
CA TYR A 173 -3.08 14.26 6.17
C TYR A 173 -3.11 15.52 5.30
N THR A 174 -1.94 16.14 5.12
CA THR A 174 -1.71 17.11 4.04
C THR A 174 -0.67 16.55 3.07
N TYR A 175 -0.59 17.11 1.88
CA TYR A 175 0.21 16.55 0.79
C TYR A 175 1.07 17.62 0.12
N TYR A 176 2.26 17.21 -0.33
CA TYR A 176 3.03 17.95 -1.30
C TYR A 176 2.33 17.97 -2.67
N ASN A 177 2.76 18.86 -3.55
CA ASN A 177 2.35 18.78 -4.96
C ASN A 177 3.12 17.70 -5.75
N THR A 178 4.09 17.05 -5.11
CA THR A 178 4.90 15.98 -5.69
C THR A 178 4.08 14.72 -5.85
N GLU A 179 4.06 14.15 -7.07
CA GLU A 179 3.37 12.90 -7.36
C GLU A 179 4.01 11.73 -6.59
N ASN A 180 3.18 10.88 -5.99
CA ASN A 180 3.61 9.60 -5.45
C ASN A 180 3.72 8.61 -6.63
N LYS A 181 4.94 8.17 -6.94
CA LYS A 181 5.23 7.19 -8.00
C LYS A 181 5.41 5.78 -7.47
N GLU A 182 5.34 5.64 -6.16
CA GLU A 182 5.50 4.35 -5.52
C GLU A 182 4.25 3.48 -5.75
N ASN A 183 4.45 2.17 -5.70
CA ASN A 183 3.36 1.20 -5.79
C ASN A 183 2.63 0.99 -4.46
N ILE A 184 3.09 1.63 -3.40
CA ILE A 184 2.51 1.61 -2.05
C ILE A 184 2.55 3.02 -1.45
N ASP A 185 1.75 3.26 -0.43
CA ASP A 185 1.86 4.46 0.40
C ASP A 185 2.91 4.21 1.50
N ILE A 186 4.09 4.85 1.37
CA ILE A 186 5.24 4.65 2.27
C ILE A 186 4.94 5.10 3.70
N VAL A 187 3.99 6.02 3.87
CA VAL A 187 3.80 6.80 5.09
C VAL A 187 2.42 6.62 5.71
N THR A 188 1.40 6.38 4.92
CA THR A 188 0.05 6.22 5.45
C THR A 188 -0.12 4.78 5.93
N GLU A 189 0.10 4.54 7.19
CA GLU A 189 -0.38 3.33 7.84
C GLU A 189 -1.91 3.38 7.80
N ARG A 190 -2.50 2.58 6.92
CA ARG A 190 -3.92 2.30 6.98
C ARG A 190 -4.10 1.28 8.08
N MET A 191 -4.57 1.71 9.26
CA MET A 191 -4.63 0.86 10.46
C MET A 191 -5.43 -0.44 10.26
N GLY A 192 -6.33 -0.48 9.30
CA GLY A 192 -7.01 -1.71 8.90
C GLY A 192 -6.26 -2.54 7.88
N GLY A 193 -5.07 -2.17 7.49
CA GLY A 193 -4.25 -2.93 6.57
C GLY A 193 -3.28 -3.79 7.35
N LEU A 194 -3.43 -5.10 7.22
CA LEU A 194 -2.28 -5.95 7.44
C LEU A 194 -1.16 -5.41 6.54
N PRO A 195 0.04 -5.10 7.06
CA PRO A 195 1.16 -4.59 6.25
C PRO A 195 1.39 -5.42 4.99
N GLU A 196 1.14 -6.72 5.08
CA GLU A 196 1.24 -7.68 4.00
C GLU A 196 0.32 -7.37 2.81
N LEU A 197 -0.88 -6.83 3.06
CA LEU A 197 -1.82 -6.44 2.01
C LEU A 197 -1.41 -5.12 1.36
N GLU A 198 -0.89 -4.18 2.17
CA GLU A 198 -0.39 -2.89 1.69
C GLU A 198 0.78 -3.10 0.73
N PHE A 199 1.82 -3.87 1.16
CA PHE A 199 2.97 -4.19 0.33
C PHE A 199 2.63 -4.99 -0.92
N ALA A 200 1.57 -5.81 -0.86
CA ALA A 200 1.07 -6.53 -2.03
C ALA A 200 0.21 -5.66 -2.96
N GLY A 201 -0.08 -4.40 -2.61
CA GLY A 201 -0.93 -3.50 -3.39
C GLY A 201 -2.40 -3.93 -3.43
N LEU A 202 -2.88 -4.68 -2.41
CA LEU A 202 -4.22 -5.25 -2.38
C LEU A 202 -5.26 -4.32 -1.73
N LEU A 203 -4.88 -3.16 -1.20
CA LEU A 203 -5.76 -2.23 -0.48
C LEU A 203 -6.31 -1.05 -1.35
N GLY A 204 -6.44 -1.26 -2.64
CA GLY A 204 -6.96 -0.26 -3.56
C GLY A 204 -5.89 0.67 -4.12
N ILE A 205 -6.32 1.79 -4.69
CA ILE A 205 -5.37 2.76 -5.26
C ILE A 205 -4.65 3.53 -4.15
N GLN A 206 -3.43 3.94 -4.45
CA GLN A 206 -2.57 4.73 -3.57
C GLN A 206 -2.91 6.23 -3.64
N CYS A 207 -2.44 7.00 -2.65
CA CYS A 207 -2.53 8.45 -2.68
C CYS A 207 -1.75 9.01 -3.87
N LYS A 208 -2.34 10.00 -4.53
CA LYS A 208 -1.74 10.61 -5.73
C LYS A 208 -0.44 11.35 -5.46
N ASN A 209 -0.30 11.92 -4.27
CA ASN A 209 0.82 12.77 -3.90
C ASN A 209 1.51 12.24 -2.64
N LEU A 210 2.77 12.62 -2.44
CA LEU A 210 3.53 12.34 -1.22
C LEU A 210 2.94 13.11 -0.04
N VAL A 211 2.83 12.46 1.12
CA VAL A 211 2.34 13.06 2.37
C VAL A 211 3.31 14.15 2.82
N HIS A 212 2.77 15.29 3.29
CA HIS A 212 3.55 16.36 3.91
C HIS A 212 3.44 16.31 5.43
N THR A 213 2.21 16.31 5.95
CA THR A 213 2.00 16.21 7.40
C THR A 213 0.96 15.16 7.72
N GLU A 214 1.15 14.57 8.87
CA GLU A 214 0.21 13.68 9.52
C GLU A 214 -0.09 14.21 10.92
N THR A 215 -1.35 14.31 11.30
CA THR A 215 -1.79 14.75 12.62
C THR A 215 -2.83 13.78 13.15
N SER A 216 -2.53 13.12 14.25
CA SER A 216 -3.42 12.15 14.90
C SER A 216 -3.94 12.70 16.24
N ASP A 217 -5.28 12.68 16.38
CA ASP A 217 -5.99 13.04 17.59
C ASP A 217 -6.50 11.72 18.23
N TYR A 218 -5.85 11.24 19.29
CA TYR A 218 -6.26 10.01 19.99
C TYR A 218 -7.26 10.28 21.12
N ASP A 219 -7.11 11.42 21.81
CA ASP A 219 -8.06 12.00 22.74
C ASP A 219 -7.78 13.51 22.88
N ALA A 220 -8.54 14.20 23.76
CA ALA A 220 -8.36 15.65 23.95
C ALA A 220 -6.97 16.05 24.52
N ALA A 221 -6.19 15.10 25.02
CA ALA A 221 -4.93 15.32 25.71
C ALA A 221 -3.70 14.87 24.90
N TYR A 222 -3.88 14.00 23.90
CA TYR A 222 -2.76 13.41 23.17
C TYR A 222 -2.91 13.62 21.66
N LYS A 223 -1.91 14.26 21.09
CA LYS A 223 -1.81 14.53 19.65
C LYS A 223 -0.42 14.21 19.16
N ASP A 224 -0.35 13.40 18.11
CA ASP A 224 0.86 13.20 17.36
C ASP A 224 0.85 14.06 16.11
N ASN A 225 1.99 14.66 15.81
CA ASN A 225 2.19 15.44 14.60
C ASN A 225 3.51 15.01 13.97
N TYR A 226 3.45 14.57 12.72
CA TYR A 226 4.62 14.26 11.94
C TYR A 226 4.68 15.18 10.73
N GLU A 227 5.88 15.63 10.39
CA GLU A 227 6.20 16.27 9.12
C GLU A 227 7.15 15.35 8.36
N TRP A 228 6.84 15.06 7.10
CA TRP A 228 7.59 14.13 6.28
C TRP A 228 8.46 14.88 5.27
N GLU A 229 9.73 14.52 5.19
CA GLU A 229 10.68 15.00 4.19
C GLU A 229 11.14 13.84 3.30
N TYR A 230 11.41 14.11 2.01
CA TYR A 230 11.75 13.08 1.03
C TYR A 230 12.97 13.47 0.20
N ASP A 231 13.88 12.51 -0.01
CA ASP A 231 14.86 12.52 -1.08
C ASP A 231 14.34 11.71 -2.26
N LEU A 232 14.46 12.26 -3.47
CA LEU A 232 14.01 11.61 -4.69
C LEU A 232 15.18 11.34 -5.63
N ASN A 233 15.14 10.22 -6.37
CA ASN A 233 16.07 9.99 -7.45
C ASN A 233 15.72 10.84 -8.69
N ALA A 234 16.54 10.74 -9.76
CA ALA A 234 16.35 11.50 -10.99
C ALA A 234 15.02 11.19 -11.71
N ASP A 235 14.45 10.02 -11.50
CA ASP A 235 13.18 9.57 -12.09
C ASP A 235 11.97 9.94 -11.22
N GLY A 236 12.20 10.51 -10.03
CA GLY A 236 11.18 10.99 -9.09
C GLY A 236 10.64 9.94 -8.13
N TYR A 237 11.31 8.79 -7.98
CA TYR A 237 11.01 7.80 -6.95
C TYR A 237 11.68 8.17 -5.63
N VAL A 238 11.04 7.86 -4.52
CA VAL A 238 11.55 8.14 -3.17
C VAL A 238 12.74 7.23 -2.87
N THR A 239 13.87 7.80 -2.48
CA THR A 239 15.05 7.06 -2.02
C THR A 239 15.24 7.11 -0.51
N LYS A 240 14.62 8.12 0.11
CA LYS A 240 14.62 8.29 1.55
C LYS A 240 13.37 9.06 1.98
N ALA A 241 12.78 8.68 3.10
CA ALA A 241 11.77 9.46 3.80
C ALA A 241 12.16 9.60 5.27
N VAL A 242 11.87 10.77 5.84
CA VAL A 242 12.18 11.12 7.24
C VAL A 242 10.94 11.65 7.90
N ALA A 243 10.51 10.98 8.98
CA ALA A 243 9.42 11.42 9.83
C ALA A 243 9.96 12.33 10.94
N LEU A 244 9.70 13.61 10.83
CA LEU A 244 10.03 14.58 11.87
C LEU A 244 8.87 14.70 12.84
N GLN A 245 9.10 14.41 14.12
CA GLN A 245 8.17 14.69 15.21
C GLN A 245 8.72 15.84 16.05
N PRO A 246 8.43 17.10 15.71
CA PRO A 246 8.97 18.24 16.42
C PRO A 246 8.51 18.22 17.88
N ASP A 247 9.46 18.26 18.81
CA ASP A 247 9.18 18.48 20.22
C ASP A 247 8.74 19.93 20.50
N GLU A 248 8.49 20.28 21.77
CA GLU A 248 8.13 21.64 22.18
C GLU A 248 9.21 22.68 21.84
N THR A 249 10.43 22.23 21.55
CA THR A 249 11.56 23.12 21.13
C THR A 249 11.66 23.29 19.61
N GLY A 250 10.85 22.52 18.84
CA GLY A 250 10.83 22.53 17.37
C GLY A 250 11.97 21.74 16.74
N THR A 251 12.60 20.83 17.50
CA THR A 251 13.68 19.96 17.01
C THR A 251 13.33 18.50 17.25
N ASP A 252 13.51 17.67 16.25
CA ASP A 252 13.54 16.22 16.40
C ASP A 252 15.00 15.75 16.28
N ASP A 253 15.53 15.31 17.40
CA ASP A 253 16.93 14.89 17.49
C ASP A 253 17.21 13.50 16.91
N ASN A 254 16.17 12.66 16.71
CA ASN A 254 16.33 11.27 16.27
C ASN A 254 15.12 10.81 15.44
N PRO A 255 14.89 11.44 14.28
CA PRO A 255 13.72 11.14 13.45
C PRO A 255 13.76 9.71 12.90
N ARG A 256 12.59 9.03 12.85
CA ARG A 256 12.48 7.77 12.14
C ARG A 256 12.77 8.00 10.66
N THR A 257 13.70 7.22 10.13
CA THR A 257 14.15 7.33 8.75
C THR A 257 13.90 6.01 8.03
N VAL A 258 13.44 6.08 6.78
CA VAL A 258 13.39 4.93 5.88
C VAL A 258 14.20 5.20 4.63
N GLU A 259 15.11 4.29 4.27
CA GLU A 259 15.83 4.27 3.00
C GLU A 259 15.21 3.22 2.08
N ILE A 260 14.98 3.59 0.81
CA ILE A 260 14.22 2.80 -0.14
C ILE A 260 15.06 2.51 -1.37
N GLN A 261 15.06 1.24 -1.79
CA GLN A 261 15.64 0.83 -3.07
C GLN A 261 14.56 0.24 -3.98
N HIS A 262 14.78 0.36 -5.27
CA HIS A 262 13.86 -0.08 -6.30
C HIS A 262 14.47 -1.13 -7.21
N THR A 263 13.64 -1.98 -7.77
CA THR A 263 13.99 -2.95 -8.80
C THR A 263 13.11 -2.74 -10.03
N LEU A 264 13.67 -3.01 -11.20
CA LEU A 264 12.92 -3.02 -12.46
C LEU A 264 12.45 -4.46 -12.72
N VAL A 265 11.15 -4.68 -12.63
CA VAL A 265 10.51 -5.96 -12.96
C VAL A 265 10.11 -5.95 -14.44
N GLN A 266 10.51 -7.00 -15.20
CA GLN A 266 10.31 -7.14 -16.65
C GLN A 266 9.45 -8.35 -17.00
#